data_44b7b74ed4e507ae352c75cb85e2203c
#
_entry.id   44b7b74ed4e507ae352c75cb85e2203c
#
_cell.length_a   1.000
_cell.length_b   1.000
_cell.length_c   1.000
_cell.angle_alpha   90.00
_cell.angle_beta   90.00
_cell.angle_gamma   90.00
#
_symmetry.space_group_name_H-M   'P 1'
#
loop_
_entity.id
_entity.type
_entity.pdbx_description
1 polymer ?
#
loop_
_entity_poly.entity_id
_entity_poly.type
_entity_poly.pdbx_seq_one_letter_code
_entity_poly.pdbx_strand_id
1 'polypeptide(L)'
;GALAALAAWLVVGMTTGWSRPALDGFLISGGASLTPEFLALWLGLALFTSASIAELVRAGALAVPGGQWDAALALGMTRRQAIAGAIFPQALRLAIPPLASQYMNLIKNSSLAVVIGYPDLVSIGNTSINQNGQALEVIVLVMAVYLSLNLVVAVVMNAVNARVTRAPR
;
A
#
# COMPACT_ATOMS: atom_id res chain seq x y z
N GLY A 1 -12.83 -4.09 0.18
CA GLY A 1 -12.03 -2.99 0.67
C GLY A 1 -12.30 -2.61 2.11
N ALA A 2 -13.09 -1.57 2.37
CA ALA A 2 -13.27 -1.00 3.72
C ALA A 2 -13.88 -1.99 4.73
N LEU A 3 -14.82 -2.82 4.31
CA LEU A 3 -15.44 -3.85 5.17
C LEU A 3 -14.44 -4.94 5.60
N ALA A 4 -13.52 -5.33 4.72
CA ALA A 4 -12.47 -6.30 5.07
C ALA A 4 -11.45 -5.70 6.04
N ALA A 5 -11.10 -4.42 5.89
CA ALA A 5 -10.22 -3.72 6.82
C ALA A 5 -10.88 -3.54 8.20
N LEU A 6 -12.18 -3.18 8.23
CA LEU A 6 -12.96 -3.12 9.46
C LEU A 6 -13.09 -4.47 10.15
N ALA A 7 -13.35 -5.54 9.39
CA ALA A 7 -13.41 -6.90 9.92
C ALA A 7 -12.06 -7.35 10.48
N ALA A 8 -10.96 -7.11 9.78
CA ALA A 8 -9.61 -7.41 10.27
C ALA A 8 -9.28 -6.62 11.54
N TRP A 9 -9.65 -5.35 11.59
CA TRP A 9 -9.45 -4.50 12.77
C TRP A 9 -10.27 -4.96 13.98
N LEU A 10 -11.53 -5.36 13.76
CA LEU A 10 -12.38 -5.94 14.81
C LEU A 10 -11.84 -7.28 15.33
N VAL A 11 -11.38 -8.15 14.42
CA VAL A 11 -10.79 -9.45 14.80
C VAL A 11 -9.52 -9.24 15.62
N VAL A 12 -8.63 -8.34 15.21
CA VAL A 12 -7.42 -7.99 15.97
C VAL A 12 -7.82 -7.42 17.35
N GLY A 13 -8.79 -6.52 17.40
CA GLY A 13 -9.27 -5.96 18.66
C GLY A 13 -9.85 -7.01 19.60
N MET A 14 -10.57 -8.02 19.07
CA MET A 14 -11.11 -9.12 19.88
C MET A 14 -10.04 -10.09 20.40
N THR A 15 -8.95 -10.28 19.65
CA THR A 15 -7.87 -11.20 20.04
C THR A 15 -6.86 -10.56 20.99
N THR A 16 -6.62 -9.25 20.88
CA THR A 16 -5.63 -8.52 21.69
C THR A 16 -6.21 -7.91 22.97
N GLY A 17 -7.54 -7.95 23.15
CA GLY A 17 -8.22 -7.30 24.27
C GLY A 17 -8.20 -5.76 24.14
N TRP A 18 -9.38 -5.14 24.18
CA TRP A 18 -9.49 -3.68 24.19
C TRP A 18 -9.13 -3.19 25.61
N SER A 19 -7.90 -2.75 25.81
CA SER A 19 -7.55 -2.02 27.03
C SER A 19 -8.17 -0.63 26.95
N ARG A 20 -9.02 -0.27 27.92
CA ARG A 20 -9.53 1.09 28.02
C ARG A 20 -8.47 1.98 28.67
N PRO A 21 -8.28 3.22 28.20
CA PRO A 21 -7.39 4.13 28.86
C PRO A 21 -7.89 4.36 30.29
N ALA A 22 -7.06 4.05 31.27
CA ALA A 22 -7.32 4.25 32.69
C ALA A 22 -6.22 5.15 33.28
N LEU A 23 -6.60 6.03 34.20
CA LEU A 23 -5.65 6.82 34.97
C LEU A 23 -5.06 5.92 36.06
N ASP A 24 -3.77 5.63 35.95
CA ASP A 24 -3.00 4.88 36.94
C ASP A 24 -1.99 5.85 37.58
N GLY A 25 -2.43 6.52 38.63
CA GLY A 25 -1.68 7.62 39.24
C GLY A 25 -1.62 8.86 38.34
N PHE A 26 -0.42 9.28 37.94
CA PHE A 26 -0.18 10.39 37.00
C PHE A 26 0.00 9.98 35.54
N LEU A 27 -0.08 8.67 35.24
CA LEU A 27 0.10 8.12 33.89
C LEU A 27 -1.22 7.56 33.37
N ILE A 28 -1.45 7.74 32.08
CA ILE A 28 -2.55 7.09 31.39
C ILE A 28 -2.01 5.73 30.92
N SER A 29 -2.54 4.63 31.48
CA SER A 29 -2.21 3.27 31.09
C SER A 29 -3.33 2.68 30.25
N GLY A 30 -2.96 1.92 29.19
CA GLY A 30 -3.91 1.27 28.29
C GLY A 30 -4.47 2.18 27.18
N GLY A 31 -5.26 1.58 26.30
CA GLY A 31 -5.80 2.23 25.12
C GLY A 31 -4.86 2.14 23.90
N ALA A 32 -5.39 2.42 22.72
CA ALA A 32 -4.58 2.53 21.50
C ALA A 32 -3.91 3.91 21.48
N SER A 33 -2.61 3.96 21.65
CA SER A 33 -1.83 5.19 21.51
C SER A 33 -1.24 5.29 20.11
N LEU A 34 -1.61 6.34 19.38
CA LEU A 34 -0.93 6.70 18.14
C LEU A 34 0.26 7.57 18.50
N THR A 35 1.47 7.03 18.35
CA THR A 35 2.68 7.84 18.60
C THR A 35 2.87 8.88 17.51
N PRO A 36 3.48 10.04 17.81
CA PRO A 36 3.76 11.07 16.81
C PRO A 36 4.62 10.54 15.66
N GLU A 37 5.55 9.63 15.95
CA GLU A 37 6.42 8.98 14.96
C GLU A 37 5.61 8.15 13.98
N PHE A 38 4.65 7.36 14.49
CA PHE A 38 3.74 6.57 13.64
C PHE A 38 2.91 7.48 12.73
N LEU A 39 2.33 8.56 13.27
CA LEU A 39 1.54 9.50 12.48
C LEU A 39 2.38 10.18 11.42
N ALA A 40 3.60 10.59 11.74
CA ALA A 40 4.54 11.21 10.81
C ALA A 40 4.90 10.23 9.67
N LEU A 41 5.23 8.99 10.00
CA LEU A 41 5.52 7.94 9.03
C LEU A 41 4.33 7.67 8.13
N TRP A 42 3.16 7.45 8.74
CA TRP A 42 1.93 7.12 8.01
C TRP A 42 1.53 8.22 7.04
N LEU A 43 1.51 9.49 7.50
CA LEU A 43 1.18 10.64 6.66
C LEU A 43 2.24 10.85 5.57
N GLY A 44 3.52 10.76 5.91
CA GLY A 44 4.61 10.91 4.95
C GLY A 44 4.55 9.87 3.84
N LEU A 45 4.41 8.59 4.19
CA LEU A 45 4.28 7.51 3.21
C LEU A 45 2.98 7.62 2.41
N ALA A 46 1.87 8.00 3.04
CA ALA A 46 0.59 8.16 2.36
C ALA A 46 0.64 9.29 1.32
N LEU A 47 1.16 10.46 1.68
CA LEU A 47 1.28 11.60 0.77
C LEU A 47 2.27 11.32 -0.37
N PHE A 48 3.45 10.78 -0.06
CA PHE A 48 4.44 10.43 -1.08
C PHE A 48 3.90 9.38 -2.06
N THR A 49 3.29 8.32 -1.54
CA THR A 49 2.75 7.24 -2.38
C THR A 49 1.54 7.70 -3.18
N SER A 50 0.66 8.54 -2.61
CA SER A 50 -0.50 9.08 -3.32
C SER A 50 -0.09 9.95 -4.52
N ALA A 51 0.95 10.79 -4.36
CA ALA A 51 1.48 11.58 -5.46
C ALA A 51 2.02 10.69 -6.60
N SER A 52 2.78 9.65 -6.25
CA SER A 52 3.31 8.69 -7.22
C SER A 52 2.19 7.91 -7.93
N ILE A 53 1.16 7.48 -7.20
CA ILE A 53 0.00 6.77 -7.77
C ILE A 53 -0.78 7.70 -8.70
N ALA A 54 -1.00 8.96 -8.30
CA ALA A 54 -1.69 9.94 -9.13
C ALA A 54 -0.97 10.16 -10.48
N GLU A 55 0.37 10.22 -10.45
CA GLU A 55 1.17 10.36 -11.67
C GLU A 55 1.09 9.11 -12.55
N LEU A 56 1.09 7.91 -11.97
CA LEU A 56 0.91 6.67 -12.72
C LEU A 56 -0.47 6.59 -13.39
N VAL A 57 -1.52 7.01 -12.69
CA VAL A 57 -2.88 7.04 -13.25
C VAL A 57 -2.95 8.08 -14.38
N ARG A 58 -2.34 9.25 -14.19
CA ARG A 58 -2.25 10.28 -15.23
C ARG A 58 -1.50 9.77 -16.46
N ALA A 59 -0.36 9.14 -16.27
CA ALA A 59 0.43 8.54 -17.35
C ALA A 59 -0.36 7.46 -18.09
N GLY A 60 -1.07 6.58 -17.38
CA GLY A 60 -1.94 5.57 -17.97
C GLY A 60 -3.06 6.18 -18.82
N ALA A 61 -3.66 7.28 -18.37
CA ALA A 61 -4.68 7.97 -19.14
C ALA A 61 -4.13 8.64 -20.41
N LEU A 62 -2.94 9.24 -20.33
CA LEU A 62 -2.27 9.87 -21.47
C LEU A 62 -1.72 8.86 -22.49
N ALA A 63 -1.44 7.63 -22.06
CA ALA A 63 -0.96 6.56 -22.93
C ALA A 63 -2.06 5.97 -23.83
N VAL A 64 -3.33 6.27 -23.58
CA VAL A 64 -4.43 5.84 -24.46
C VAL A 64 -4.34 6.63 -25.77
N PRO A 65 -4.31 5.95 -26.94
CA PRO A 65 -4.19 6.62 -28.24
C PRO A 65 -5.32 7.62 -28.48
N GLY A 66 -4.99 8.81 -29.04
CA GLY A 66 -5.95 9.88 -29.32
C GLY A 66 -7.11 9.42 -30.23
N GLY A 67 -6.85 8.50 -31.15
CA GLY A 67 -7.89 7.92 -32.00
C GLY A 67 -9.03 7.21 -31.26
N GLN A 68 -8.81 6.77 -30.01
CA GLN A 68 -9.89 6.23 -29.17
C GLN A 68 -10.85 7.32 -28.71
N TRP A 69 -10.33 8.52 -28.46
CA TRP A 69 -11.14 9.70 -28.16
C TRP A 69 -11.96 10.13 -29.38
N ASP A 70 -11.31 10.22 -30.53
CA ASP A 70 -11.96 10.63 -31.77
C ASP A 70 -13.06 9.64 -32.18
N ALA A 71 -12.79 8.34 -32.07
CA ALA A 71 -13.78 7.30 -32.33
C ALA A 71 -14.99 7.37 -31.39
N ALA A 72 -14.77 7.57 -30.09
CA ALA A 72 -15.84 7.69 -29.11
C ALA A 72 -16.71 8.93 -29.38
N LEU A 73 -16.10 10.07 -29.73
CA LEU A 73 -16.82 11.28 -30.08
C LEU A 73 -17.58 11.15 -31.40
N ALA A 74 -17.01 10.47 -32.40
CA ALA A 74 -17.67 10.20 -33.68
C ALA A 74 -18.92 9.33 -33.53
N LEU A 75 -18.95 8.46 -32.49
CA LEU A 75 -20.13 7.68 -32.11
C LEU A 75 -21.18 8.49 -31.31
N GLY A 76 -20.97 9.80 -31.15
CA GLY A 76 -21.89 10.68 -30.42
C GLY A 76 -21.80 10.57 -28.89
N MET A 77 -20.76 9.91 -28.34
CA MET A 77 -20.57 9.80 -26.91
C MET A 77 -20.20 11.17 -26.31
N THR A 78 -20.80 11.50 -25.18
CA THR A 78 -20.34 12.62 -24.37
C THR A 78 -18.96 12.33 -23.78
N ARG A 79 -18.19 13.37 -23.41
CA ARG A 79 -16.87 13.18 -22.78
C ARG A 79 -16.90 12.23 -21.58
N ARG A 80 -17.94 12.29 -20.73
CA ARG A 80 -18.09 11.40 -19.59
C ARG A 80 -18.30 9.96 -20.02
N GLN A 81 -19.11 9.72 -21.02
CA GLN A 81 -19.34 8.38 -21.58
C GLN A 81 -18.08 7.83 -22.24
N ALA A 82 -17.35 8.64 -23.01
CA ALA A 82 -16.08 8.27 -23.61
C ALA A 82 -15.03 7.89 -22.54
N ILE A 83 -14.91 8.70 -21.47
CA ILE A 83 -14.01 8.36 -20.36
C ILE A 83 -14.42 7.05 -19.71
N ALA A 84 -15.66 6.90 -19.27
CA ALA A 84 -16.10 5.75 -18.52
C ALA A 84 -16.12 4.45 -19.35
N GLY A 85 -16.53 4.53 -20.63
CA GLY A 85 -16.74 3.35 -21.48
C GLY A 85 -15.51 2.92 -22.28
N ALA A 86 -14.67 3.86 -22.72
CA ALA A 86 -13.57 3.56 -23.62
C ALA A 86 -12.19 3.86 -23.01
N ILE A 87 -11.99 5.04 -22.46
CA ILE A 87 -10.66 5.51 -22.05
C ILE A 87 -10.22 4.92 -20.71
N PHE A 88 -11.08 5.01 -19.69
CA PHE A 88 -10.74 4.56 -18.33
C PHE A 88 -10.40 3.07 -18.25
N PRO A 89 -11.14 2.13 -18.89
CA PRO A 89 -10.76 0.73 -18.87
C PRO A 89 -9.39 0.45 -19.53
N GLN A 90 -9.05 1.20 -20.59
CA GLN A 90 -7.76 1.08 -21.27
C GLN A 90 -6.64 1.68 -20.41
N ALA A 91 -6.84 2.90 -19.87
CA ALA A 91 -5.92 3.55 -18.97
C ALA A 91 -5.60 2.69 -17.73
N LEU A 92 -6.62 2.05 -17.15
CA LEU A 92 -6.45 1.18 -15.99
C LEU A 92 -5.56 -0.03 -16.30
N ARG A 93 -5.72 -0.65 -17.47
CA ARG A 93 -4.86 -1.76 -17.91
C ARG A 93 -3.39 -1.35 -18.03
N LEU A 94 -3.13 -0.12 -18.46
CA LEU A 94 -1.78 0.42 -18.60
C LEU A 94 -1.20 0.84 -17.25
N ALA A 95 -2.03 1.30 -16.32
CA ALA A 95 -1.61 1.75 -15.00
C ALA A 95 -1.35 0.61 -14.00
N ILE A 96 -2.04 -0.53 -14.09
CA ILE A 96 -1.95 -1.62 -13.12
C ILE A 96 -0.54 -2.22 -12.99
N PRO A 97 0.21 -2.54 -14.07
CA PRO A 97 1.55 -3.10 -13.91
C PRO A 97 2.51 -2.18 -13.14
N PRO A 98 2.66 -0.89 -13.44
CA PRO A 98 3.52 -0.01 -12.64
C PRO A 98 3.00 0.24 -11.23
N LEU A 99 1.68 0.15 -10.96
CA LEU A 99 1.14 0.21 -9.61
C LEU A 99 1.64 -0.94 -8.73
N ALA A 100 1.81 -2.14 -9.28
CA ALA A 100 2.38 -3.27 -8.54
C ALA A 100 3.78 -2.94 -8.01
N SER A 101 4.64 -2.35 -8.84
CA SER A 101 5.97 -1.90 -8.44
C SER A 101 5.90 -0.83 -7.35
N GLN A 102 4.94 0.07 -7.43
CA GLN A 102 4.76 1.13 -6.42
C GLN A 102 4.36 0.58 -5.05
N TYR A 103 3.48 -0.43 -5.00
CA TYR A 103 3.14 -1.10 -3.74
C TYR A 103 4.33 -1.88 -3.15
N MET A 104 5.14 -2.54 -3.98
CA MET A 104 6.37 -3.17 -3.50
C MET A 104 7.39 -2.16 -2.98
N ASN A 105 7.49 -0.98 -3.61
CA ASN A 105 8.32 0.12 -3.12
C ASN A 105 7.80 0.69 -1.79
N LEU A 106 6.48 0.80 -1.62
CA LEU A 106 5.88 1.24 -0.35
C LEU A 106 6.27 0.32 0.82
N ILE A 107 6.23 -1.01 0.61
CA ILE A 107 6.66 -1.98 1.63
C ILE A 107 8.13 -1.75 2.01
N LYS A 108 9.00 -1.55 1.04
CA LYS A 108 10.43 -1.27 1.31
C LYS A 108 10.62 0.07 2.01
N ASN A 109 9.89 1.10 1.58
CA ASN A 109 9.97 2.43 2.16
C ASN A 109 9.44 2.48 3.61
N SER A 110 8.60 1.52 4.03
CA SER A 110 8.18 1.44 5.44
C SER A 110 9.36 1.23 6.39
N SER A 111 10.48 0.65 5.93
CA SER A 111 11.70 0.51 6.73
C SER A 111 12.40 1.84 7.04
N LEU A 112 12.05 2.94 6.36
CA LEU A 112 12.50 4.27 6.74
C LEU A 112 12.01 4.70 8.13
N ALA A 113 11.07 3.98 8.71
CA ALA A 113 10.64 4.11 10.10
C ALA A 113 11.81 4.13 11.09
N VAL A 114 12.88 3.38 10.80
CA VAL A 114 14.08 3.33 11.65
C VAL A 114 14.72 4.71 11.82
N VAL A 115 14.67 5.57 10.78
CA VAL A 115 15.29 6.90 10.80
C VAL A 115 14.62 7.85 11.79
N ILE A 116 13.31 7.67 12.00
CA ILE A 116 12.52 8.47 12.96
C ILE A 116 12.37 7.80 14.32
N GLY A 117 13.12 6.72 14.58
CA GLY A 117 13.09 5.99 15.84
C GLY A 117 11.85 5.13 16.06
N TYR A 118 11.01 4.92 15.05
CA TYR A 118 9.86 4.02 15.18
C TYR A 118 10.33 2.56 15.08
N PRO A 119 9.92 1.69 16.04
CA PRO A 119 10.35 0.30 16.06
C PRO A 119 9.67 -0.51 14.95
N ASP A 120 10.35 -0.62 13.82
CA ASP A 120 9.97 -1.47 12.70
C ASP A 120 10.79 -2.78 12.70
N LEU A 121 10.55 -3.62 11.69
CA LEU A 121 11.26 -4.90 11.53
C LEU A 121 12.80 -4.72 11.45
N VAL A 122 13.26 -3.68 10.76
CA VAL A 122 14.69 -3.39 10.61
C VAL A 122 15.28 -2.91 11.93
N SER A 123 14.58 -2.05 12.66
CA SER A 123 14.98 -1.57 13.97
C SER A 123 15.09 -2.70 14.99
N ILE A 124 14.10 -3.59 15.02
CA ILE A 124 14.11 -4.79 15.87
C ILE A 124 15.25 -5.73 15.47
N GLY A 125 15.47 -5.90 14.16
CA GLY A 125 16.60 -6.68 13.64
C GLY A 125 17.93 -6.12 14.10
N ASN A 126 18.17 -4.82 13.96
CA ASN A 126 19.40 -4.17 14.43
C ASN A 126 19.61 -4.33 15.94
N THR A 127 18.55 -4.21 16.72
CA THR A 127 18.60 -4.44 18.17
C THR A 127 18.99 -5.89 18.49
N SER A 128 18.41 -6.85 17.78
CA SER A 128 18.74 -8.28 17.94
C SER A 128 20.21 -8.58 17.56
N ILE A 129 20.71 -7.98 16.48
CA ILE A 129 22.11 -8.11 16.09
C ILE A 129 23.05 -7.58 17.19
N ASN A 130 22.72 -6.41 17.75
CA ASN A 130 23.54 -5.80 18.80
C ASN A 130 23.53 -6.62 20.11
N GLN A 131 22.43 -7.34 20.41
CA GLN A 131 22.31 -8.15 21.61
C GLN A 131 22.91 -9.54 21.49
N ASN A 132 22.72 -10.21 20.33
CA ASN A 132 23.08 -11.62 20.15
C ASN A 132 24.31 -11.83 19.28
N GLY A 133 24.79 -10.81 18.53
CA GLY A 133 25.89 -10.90 17.60
C GLY A 133 25.58 -11.71 16.32
N GLN A 134 24.38 -12.22 16.16
CA GLN A 134 23.96 -13.09 15.05
C GLN A 134 23.48 -12.28 13.85
N ALA A 135 24.39 -11.54 13.20
CA ALA A 135 24.05 -10.64 12.11
C ALA A 135 23.49 -11.35 10.87
N LEU A 136 24.10 -12.49 10.50
CA LEU A 136 23.69 -13.22 9.30
C LEU A 136 22.26 -13.76 9.39
N GLU A 137 21.94 -14.39 10.51
CA GLU A 137 20.63 -15.01 10.75
C GLU A 137 19.53 -13.95 10.75
N VAL A 138 19.75 -12.83 11.43
CA VAL A 138 18.78 -11.73 11.49
C VAL A 138 18.57 -11.08 10.13
N ILE A 139 19.65 -10.84 9.37
CA ILE A 139 19.53 -10.27 8.01
C ILE A 139 18.75 -11.21 7.10
N VAL A 140 19.05 -12.53 7.11
CA VAL A 140 18.30 -13.51 6.32
C VAL A 140 16.81 -13.53 6.70
N LEU A 141 16.51 -13.46 8.00
CA LEU A 141 15.13 -13.41 8.48
C LEU A 141 14.40 -12.17 7.99
N VAL A 142 15.00 -10.99 8.14
CA VAL A 142 14.44 -9.71 7.66
C VAL A 142 14.20 -9.77 6.15
N MET A 143 15.18 -10.27 5.39
CA MET A 143 15.05 -10.45 3.94
C MET A 143 13.90 -11.41 3.58
N ALA A 144 13.78 -12.53 4.29
CA ALA A 144 12.70 -13.50 4.07
C ALA A 144 11.32 -12.89 4.30
N VAL A 145 11.15 -12.07 5.34
CA VAL A 145 9.89 -11.37 5.62
C VAL A 145 9.55 -10.39 4.50
N TYR A 146 10.49 -9.51 4.10
CA TYR A 146 10.25 -8.56 3.01
C TYR A 146 9.99 -9.26 1.67
N LEU A 147 10.71 -10.36 1.39
CA LEU A 147 10.48 -11.16 0.19
C LEU A 147 9.07 -11.77 0.19
N SER A 148 8.64 -12.32 1.33
CA SER A 148 7.30 -12.90 1.49
C SER A 148 6.21 -11.86 1.27
N LEU A 149 6.34 -10.67 1.85
CA LEU A 149 5.40 -9.56 1.66
C LEU A 149 5.34 -9.11 0.19
N ASN A 150 6.50 -8.96 -0.46
CA ASN A 150 6.56 -8.60 -1.87
C ASN A 150 5.93 -9.68 -2.77
N LEU A 151 6.12 -10.96 -2.44
CA LEU A 151 5.51 -12.07 -3.18
C LEU A 151 3.98 -12.04 -3.05
N VAL A 152 3.45 -11.80 -1.85
CA VAL A 152 2.00 -11.65 -1.63
C VAL A 152 1.45 -10.50 -2.48
N VAL A 153 2.10 -9.33 -2.46
CA VAL A 153 1.68 -8.20 -3.30
C VAL A 153 1.74 -8.55 -4.78
N ALA A 154 2.81 -9.21 -5.24
CA ALA A 154 2.94 -9.62 -6.64
C ALA A 154 1.80 -10.58 -7.06
N VAL A 155 1.46 -11.55 -6.23
CA VAL A 155 0.36 -12.49 -6.50
C VAL A 155 -0.99 -11.75 -6.57
N VAL A 156 -1.26 -10.87 -5.60
CA VAL A 156 -2.51 -10.08 -5.57
C VAL A 156 -2.61 -9.19 -6.80
N MET A 157 -1.53 -8.46 -7.13
CA MET A 157 -1.53 -7.55 -8.28
C MET A 157 -1.61 -8.29 -9.61
N ASN A 158 -1.00 -9.47 -9.74
CA ASN A 158 -1.17 -10.33 -10.90
C ASN A 158 -2.63 -10.82 -11.04
N ALA A 159 -3.27 -11.18 -9.94
CA ALA A 159 -4.69 -11.57 -9.96
C ALA A 159 -5.59 -10.40 -10.38
N VAL A 160 -5.33 -9.19 -9.88
CA VAL A 160 -6.04 -7.96 -10.28
C VAL A 160 -5.81 -7.68 -11.77
N ASN A 161 -4.55 -7.72 -12.23
CA ASN A 161 -4.20 -7.50 -13.63
C ASN A 161 -4.91 -8.51 -14.55
N ALA A 162 -4.91 -9.80 -14.18
CA ALA A 162 -5.57 -10.84 -14.94
C ALA A 162 -7.09 -10.60 -15.05
N ARG A 163 -7.75 -10.11 -14.01
CA ARG A 163 -9.19 -9.79 -14.04
C ARG A 163 -9.49 -8.60 -14.96
N VAL A 164 -8.67 -7.56 -14.90
CA VAL A 164 -8.87 -6.33 -15.69
C VAL A 164 -8.51 -6.56 -17.17
N THR A 165 -7.52 -7.40 -17.45
CA THR A 165 -7.08 -7.71 -18.82
C THR A 165 -8.01 -8.71 -19.52
N ARG A 166 -8.61 -9.65 -18.76
CA ARG A 166 -9.55 -10.66 -19.28
C ARG A 166 -10.98 -10.17 -19.46
N ALA A 167 -11.30 -8.91 -19.14
CA ALA A 167 -12.62 -8.37 -19.47
C ALA A 167 -12.86 -8.50 -20.98
N PRO A 168 -14.00 -9.07 -21.42
CA PRO A 168 -14.22 -9.43 -22.82
C PRO A 168 -14.10 -8.21 -23.73
N ARG A 169 -13.54 -8.46 -24.92
CA ARG A 169 -13.49 -7.52 -26.05
C ARG A 169 -14.88 -7.27 -26.60
#